data_8324e2a17afb54ed6089682f0a026384
#
_entry.id   8324e2a17afb54ed6089682f0a026384
#
_cell.length_a   1.000
_cell.length_b   1.000
_cell.length_c   1.000
_cell.angle_alpha   90.00
_cell.angle_beta   90.00
_cell.angle_gamma   90.00
#
_symmetry.space_group_name_H-M   'P 1'
#
loop_
_entity.id
_entity.type
_entity.pdbx_description
1 polymer ?
#
loop_
_entity_poly.entity_id
_entity_poly.type
_entity_poly.pdbx_seq_one_letter_code
_entity_poly.pdbx_strand_id
1 'polypeptide(L)'
;MAKFNRLLGSFVACAAMLGGISSPASAADINIIPIPVKTQVQKGEFVLPQKVVIAYQTAEGRNIAQYMADKLKASTGYEVTVGGKKGNISIQISPSLKIAEEGYRLTVTAKGVVIKAKTAKGAFYGMQSFMQLLPAQIESATRVDGVKWVAQCCDILDAPRFGYRGFHLDPCRHFISVENVKKQLDLMSMFKVNTMHFHLTEDQGWRIEIKKYPKLTSVGSIRTEGDGSLYGGFYTQEQIKEIVDYAAKRYITVIPEIDLPGHMMAAISAYPYLSCKGEQWSLR
;
A
#
# COMPACT_ATOMS: atom_id res chain seq x y z
N MET A 1 90.40 -9.13 7.09
CA MET A 1 90.52 -10.40 6.38
C MET A 1 89.34 -11.28 6.80
N ALA A 2 88.21 -11.24 6.16
CA ALA A 2 87.00 -11.99 6.51
C ALA A 2 86.50 -12.67 5.25
N LYS A 3 86.34 -13.98 5.29
CA LYS A 3 85.90 -14.85 4.18
C LYS A 3 84.38 -14.75 4.05
N PHE A 4 83.91 -14.43 2.83
CA PHE A 4 82.52 -14.52 2.42
C PHE A 4 82.13 -15.95 2.11
N ASN A 5 81.24 -16.58 2.82
CA ASN A 5 80.63 -17.83 2.47
C ASN A 5 79.29 -17.59 1.77
N ARG A 6 79.15 -18.07 0.55
CA ARG A 6 77.95 -18.15 -0.25
C ARG A 6 77.08 -19.29 0.29
N LEU A 7 75.87 -19.01 0.62
CA LEU A 7 74.78 -19.99 0.81
C LEU A 7 73.76 -19.82 -0.33
N LEU A 8 73.69 -20.83 -1.19
CA LEU A 8 72.60 -20.97 -2.16
C LEU A 8 71.35 -21.34 -1.37
N GLY A 9 70.38 -20.48 -1.38
CA GLY A 9 69.00 -20.78 -0.87
C GLY A 9 68.12 -21.23 -2.02
N SER A 10 67.62 -22.45 -1.92
CA SER A 10 66.68 -23.02 -2.88
C SER A 10 65.34 -22.28 -2.82
N PHE A 11 64.89 -21.72 -3.94
CA PHE A 11 63.53 -21.22 -4.11
C PHE A 11 62.57 -22.39 -4.26
N VAL A 12 61.81 -22.68 -3.21
CA VAL A 12 60.62 -23.51 -3.31
C VAL A 12 59.48 -22.63 -3.81
N ALA A 13 59.08 -22.89 -5.06
CA ALA A 13 57.85 -22.26 -5.62
C ALA A 13 56.61 -22.88 -5.00
N CYS A 14 56.02 -22.24 -4.02
CA CYS A 14 54.65 -22.53 -3.57
C CYS A 14 53.66 -22.04 -4.63
N ALA A 15 53.19 -22.94 -5.48
CA ALA A 15 52.03 -22.70 -6.31
C ALA A 15 50.81 -22.61 -5.39
N ALA A 16 50.41 -21.40 -5.02
CA ALA A 16 49.12 -21.14 -4.35
C ALA A 16 48.00 -21.46 -5.34
N MET A 17 47.37 -22.61 -5.18
CA MET A 17 46.03 -22.86 -5.77
C MET A 17 45.07 -21.87 -5.17
N LEU A 18 44.82 -20.79 -5.88
CA LEU A 18 43.66 -19.91 -5.70
C LEU A 18 42.41 -20.72 -6.08
N GLY A 19 41.96 -21.60 -5.20
CA GLY A 19 40.63 -22.11 -5.22
C GLY A 19 39.70 -20.94 -5.03
N GLY A 20 39.09 -20.46 -6.11
CA GLY A 20 38.05 -19.46 -6.05
C GLY A 20 36.92 -19.96 -5.12
N ILE A 21 36.91 -19.48 -3.92
CA ILE A 21 35.71 -19.55 -3.06
C ILE A 21 34.69 -18.65 -3.77
N SER A 22 33.90 -19.23 -4.66
CA SER A 22 32.70 -18.59 -5.13
C SER A 22 31.82 -18.43 -3.89
N SER A 23 31.84 -17.27 -3.26
CA SER A 23 30.82 -16.89 -2.29
C SER A 23 29.47 -17.19 -2.96
N PRO A 24 28.55 -17.93 -2.30
CA PRO A 24 27.21 -18.06 -2.85
C PRO A 24 26.70 -16.63 -3.05
N ALA A 25 26.26 -16.33 -4.27
CA ALA A 25 25.62 -15.04 -4.55
C ALA A 25 24.58 -14.84 -3.44
N SER A 26 24.72 -13.75 -2.68
CA SER A 26 23.76 -13.37 -1.63
C SER A 26 22.39 -13.45 -2.28
N ALA A 27 21.51 -14.28 -1.74
CA ALA A 27 20.13 -14.29 -2.17
C ALA A 27 19.64 -12.85 -2.08
N ALA A 28 19.13 -12.29 -3.18
CA ALA A 28 18.65 -10.91 -3.18
C ALA A 28 17.64 -10.77 -2.03
N ASP A 29 17.88 -9.80 -1.14
CA ASP A 29 16.99 -9.57 -0.02
C ASP A 29 15.60 -9.20 -0.53
N ILE A 30 14.60 -9.95 -0.12
CA ILE A 30 13.21 -9.64 -0.44
C ILE A 30 12.74 -8.53 0.49
N ASN A 31 12.60 -7.33 -0.07
CA ASN A 31 12.20 -6.11 0.65
C ASN A 31 10.69 -5.88 0.54
N ILE A 32 9.90 -6.65 1.29
CA ILE A 32 8.44 -6.45 1.42
C ILE A 32 8.14 -5.78 2.76
N ILE A 33 7.32 -4.74 2.73
CA ILE A 33 6.84 -4.02 3.91
C ILE A 33 5.32 -4.18 4.03
N PRO A 34 4.80 -4.63 5.19
CA PRO A 34 5.52 -5.20 6.34
C PRO A 34 6.26 -6.51 6.00
N ILE A 35 7.31 -6.81 6.77
CA ILE A 35 8.11 -8.03 6.58
C ILE A 35 7.20 -9.26 6.77
N PRO A 36 7.13 -10.18 5.79
CA PRO A 36 6.30 -11.38 5.89
C PRO A 36 6.75 -12.32 7.02
N VAL A 37 5.80 -13.07 7.59
CA VAL A 37 6.07 -14.03 8.68
C VAL A 37 7.09 -15.08 8.26
N LYS A 38 7.02 -15.58 7.02
CA LYS A 38 7.95 -16.58 6.51
C LYS A 38 8.23 -16.31 5.03
N THR A 39 9.51 -16.22 4.70
CA THR A 39 9.98 -16.06 3.32
C THR A 39 11.05 -17.08 3.03
N GLN A 40 10.92 -17.79 1.92
CA GLN A 40 11.93 -18.71 1.38
C GLN A 40 12.30 -18.23 -0.01
N VAL A 41 13.49 -17.66 -0.14
CA VAL A 41 14.04 -17.24 -1.44
C VAL A 41 14.45 -18.50 -2.22
N GLN A 42 14.17 -18.51 -3.52
CA GLN A 42 14.51 -19.60 -4.44
C GLN A 42 15.38 -19.08 -5.57
N LYS A 43 16.13 -19.95 -6.23
CA LYS A 43 16.94 -19.58 -7.39
C LYS A 43 16.07 -19.18 -8.58
N GLY A 44 16.48 -18.13 -9.30
CA GLY A 44 15.85 -17.65 -10.53
C GLY A 44 14.90 -16.49 -10.30
N GLU A 45 14.37 -15.99 -11.39
CA GLU A 45 13.49 -14.83 -11.46
C GLU A 45 12.25 -15.17 -12.30
N PHE A 46 11.12 -14.60 -11.92
CA PHE A 46 9.95 -14.51 -12.79
C PHE A 46 10.09 -13.25 -13.65
N VAL A 47 10.17 -13.43 -14.95
CA VAL A 47 10.14 -12.31 -15.91
C VAL A 47 8.69 -12.09 -16.33
N LEU A 48 8.15 -10.90 -16.07
CA LEU A 48 6.79 -10.55 -16.45
C LEU A 48 6.71 -10.53 -18.00
N PRO A 49 5.89 -11.39 -18.63
CA PRO A 49 5.77 -11.42 -20.08
C PRO A 49 5.00 -10.22 -20.62
N GLN A 50 5.27 -9.80 -21.85
CA GLN A 50 4.53 -8.70 -22.50
C GLN A 50 3.02 -8.97 -22.66
N LYS A 51 2.63 -10.26 -22.69
CA LYS A 51 1.24 -10.71 -22.66
C LYS A 51 0.99 -11.44 -21.36
N VAL A 52 0.37 -10.75 -20.40
CA VAL A 52 0.05 -11.27 -19.08
C VAL A 52 -1.38 -11.77 -19.05
N VAL A 53 -1.58 -12.97 -18.52
CA VAL A 53 -2.91 -13.50 -18.20
C VAL A 53 -3.02 -13.67 -16.71
N ILE A 54 -3.99 -13.01 -16.08
CA ILE A 54 -4.30 -13.13 -14.65
C ILE A 54 -5.54 -14.00 -14.51
N ALA A 55 -5.35 -15.26 -14.11
CA ALA A 55 -6.42 -16.22 -13.86
C ALA A 55 -7.00 -16.06 -12.45
N TYR A 56 -8.29 -16.31 -12.30
CA TYR A 56 -8.99 -16.26 -11.02
C TYR A 56 -10.07 -17.35 -10.94
N GLN A 57 -10.57 -17.64 -9.72
CA GLN A 57 -11.56 -18.69 -9.50
C GLN A 57 -12.91 -18.16 -9.00
N THR A 58 -12.95 -16.99 -8.34
CA THR A 58 -14.16 -16.40 -7.72
C THR A 58 -14.41 -14.99 -8.23
N ALA A 59 -15.61 -14.46 -8.01
CA ALA A 59 -15.96 -13.08 -8.38
C ALA A 59 -15.07 -12.06 -7.67
N GLU A 60 -14.76 -12.29 -6.40
CA GLU A 60 -13.85 -11.44 -5.62
C GLU A 60 -12.41 -11.52 -6.19
N GLY A 61 -11.98 -12.72 -6.58
CA GLY A 61 -10.69 -12.93 -7.26
C GLY A 61 -10.61 -12.15 -8.58
N ARG A 62 -11.74 -12.01 -9.32
CA ARG A 62 -11.81 -11.17 -10.52
C ARG A 62 -11.55 -9.70 -10.21
N ASN A 63 -12.13 -9.16 -9.14
CA ASN A 63 -11.94 -7.76 -8.77
C ASN A 63 -10.47 -7.47 -8.42
N ILE A 64 -9.81 -8.38 -7.71
CA ILE A 64 -8.38 -8.28 -7.39
C ILE A 64 -7.53 -8.39 -8.67
N ALA A 65 -7.86 -9.32 -9.56
CA ALA A 65 -7.18 -9.49 -10.84
C ALA A 65 -7.31 -8.24 -11.73
N GLN A 66 -8.48 -7.60 -11.72
CA GLN A 66 -8.72 -6.36 -12.47
C GLN A 66 -7.90 -5.20 -11.88
N TYR A 67 -7.90 -5.02 -10.55
CA TYR A 67 -7.09 -4.01 -9.87
C TYR A 67 -5.59 -4.16 -10.22
N MET A 68 -5.09 -5.40 -10.16
CA MET A 68 -3.71 -5.72 -10.54
C MET A 68 -3.43 -5.44 -12.02
N ALA A 69 -4.36 -5.82 -12.91
CA ALA A 69 -4.23 -5.62 -14.34
C ALA A 69 -4.13 -4.13 -14.70
N ASP A 70 -4.95 -3.29 -14.05
CA ASP A 70 -4.95 -1.84 -14.30
C ASP A 70 -3.60 -1.21 -13.90
N LYS A 71 -3.03 -1.60 -12.75
CA LYS A 71 -1.70 -1.17 -12.33
C LYS A 71 -0.60 -1.65 -13.29
N LEU A 72 -0.60 -2.94 -13.63
CA LEU A 72 0.38 -3.49 -14.56
C LEU A 72 0.32 -2.80 -15.94
N LYS A 73 -0.88 -2.58 -16.48
CA LYS A 73 -1.04 -1.88 -17.78
C LYS A 73 -0.49 -0.46 -17.73
N ALA A 74 -0.81 0.29 -16.67
CA ALA A 74 -0.42 1.68 -16.53
C ALA A 74 1.11 1.85 -16.59
N SER A 75 1.83 1.09 -15.79
CA SER A 75 3.28 1.25 -15.62
C SER A 75 4.11 0.54 -16.69
N THR A 76 3.67 -0.65 -17.15
CA THR A 76 4.46 -1.45 -18.09
C THR A 76 4.11 -1.18 -19.55
N GLY A 77 2.87 -0.75 -19.84
CA GLY A 77 2.33 -0.71 -21.19
C GLY A 77 2.06 -2.09 -21.81
N TYR A 78 2.13 -3.17 -21.01
CA TYR A 78 1.93 -4.54 -21.48
C TYR A 78 0.45 -4.88 -21.72
N GLU A 79 0.22 -5.88 -22.56
CA GLU A 79 -1.11 -6.46 -22.75
C GLU A 79 -1.46 -7.34 -21.54
N VAL A 80 -2.46 -6.94 -20.76
CA VAL A 80 -2.89 -7.70 -19.58
C VAL A 80 -4.34 -8.11 -19.73
N THR A 81 -4.59 -9.42 -19.69
CA THR A 81 -5.92 -10.03 -19.79
C THR A 81 -6.32 -10.61 -18.44
N VAL A 82 -7.56 -10.33 -18.02
CA VAL A 82 -8.16 -10.90 -16.81
C VAL A 82 -9.12 -11.99 -17.20
N GLY A 83 -8.85 -13.23 -16.78
CA GLY A 83 -9.69 -14.39 -17.09
C GLY A 83 -8.90 -15.65 -17.42
N GLY A 84 -9.63 -16.70 -17.80
CA GLY A 84 -9.05 -18.00 -18.17
C GLY A 84 -8.89 -18.94 -16.99
N LYS A 85 -8.72 -20.25 -17.30
CA LYS A 85 -8.48 -21.31 -16.30
C LYS A 85 -7.01 -21.38 -15.87
N LYS A 86 -6.09 -20.87 -16.70
CA LYS A 86 -4.64 -20.84 -16.48
C LYS A 86 -4.10 -19.48 -16.91
N GLY A 87 -3.10 -18.98 -16.20
CA GLY A 87 -2.44 -17.70 -16.50
C GLY A 87 -1.01 -17.68 -15.98
N ASN A 88 -0.29 -16.63 -16.35
CA ASN A 88 1.05 -16.36 -15.79
C ASN A 88 0.96 -16.02 -14.30
N ILE A 89 -0.18 -15.46 -13.90
CA ILE A 89 -0.52 -15.13 -12.52
C ILE A 89 -1.86 -15.79 -12.20
N SER A 90 -1.99 -16.41 -11.03
CA SER A 90 -3.21 -17.10 -10.61
C SER A 90 -3.62 -16.69 -9.21
N ILE A 91 -4.87 -16.25 -9.05
CA ILE A 91 -5.48 -15.88 -7.76
C ILE A 91 -6.47 -16.96 -7.37
N GLN A 92 -6.20 -17.64 -6.26
CA GLN A 92 -6.94 -18.78 -5.75
C GLN A 92 -7.48 -18.46 -4.35
N ILE A 93 -8.80 -18.32 -4.24
CA ILE A 93 -9.49 -18.07 -2.97
C ILE A 93 -10.30 -19.29 -2.63
N SER A 94 -10.03 -19.90 -1.46
CA SER A 94 -10.79 -21.04 -0.98
C SER A 94 -10.94 -21.01 0.55
N PRO A 95 -12.17 -21.00 1.07
CA PRO A 95 -12.44 -21.02 2.52
C PRO A 95 -11.87 -22.24 3.24
N SER A 96 -11.58 -23.34 2.51
CA SER A 96 -11.01 -24.57 3.06
C SER A 96 -9.51 -24.50 3.36
N LEU A 97 -8.82 -23.46 2.90
CA LEU A 97 -7.39 -23.29 3.14
C LEU A 97 -7.11 -23.02 4.62
N LYS A 98 -6.14 -23.76 5.18
CA LYS A 98 -5.66 -23.56 6.56
C LYS A 98 -4.69 -22.38 6.66
N ILE A 99 -5.19 -21.19 6.32
CA ILE A 99 -4.48 -19.91 6.35
C ILE A 99 -5.36 -18.96 7.16
N ALA A 100 -4.77 -17.99 7.86
CA ALA A 100 -5.50 -16.97 8.61
C ALA A 100 -6.44 -16.16 7.68
N GLU A 101 -7.47 -15.51 8.22
CA GLU A 101 -8.49 -14.76 7.44
C GLU A 101 -7.86 -13.70 6.53
N GLU A 102 -6.88 -12.95 7.03
CA GLU A 102 -6.14 -11.95 6.26
C GLU A 102 -4.78 -12.48 5.74
N GLY A 103 -4.53 -13.79 5.89
CA GLY A 103 -3.30 -14.42 5.46
C GLY A 103 -3.32 -14.85 3.99
N TYR A 104 -2.13 -15.07 3.46
CA TYR A 104 -1.93 -15.57 2.10
C TYR A 104 -0.67 -16.42 1.98
N ARG A 105 -0.61 -17.23 0.93
CA ARG A 105 0.62 -17.82 0.40
C ARG A 105 0.86 -17.28 -0.98
N LEU A 106 2.04 -16.71 -1.20
CA LEU A 106 2.51 -16.22 -2.49
C LEU A 106 3.69 -17.10 -2.94
N THR A 107 3.54 -17.77 -4.07
CA THR A 107 4.59 -18.59 -4.69
C THR A 107 4.97 -17.96 -6.03
N VAL A 108 6.23 -17.55 -6.16
CA VAL A 108 6.82 -16.99 -7.39
C VAL A 108 7.84 -17.97 -7.93
N THR A 109 7.65 -18.43 -9.15
CA THR A 109 8.56 -19.32 -9.88
C THR A 109 8.88 -18.72 -11.24
N ALA A 110 9.94 -19.18 -11.92
CA ALA A 110 10.24 -18.75 -13.28
C ALA A 110 9.08 -19.00 -14.28
N LYS A 111 8.13 -19.90 -13.96
CA LYS A 111 6.99 -20.26 -14.82
C LYS A 111 5.74 -19.43 -14.54
N GLY A 112 5.64 -18.77 -13.37
CA GLY A 112 4.46 -18.00 -13.00
C GLY A 112 4.33 -17.75 -11.52
N VAL A 113 3.25 -17.05 -11.16
CA VAL A 113 2.93 -16.58 -9.83
C VAL A 113 1.59 -17.16 -9.38
N VAL A 114 1.54 -17.67 -8.15
CA VAL A 114 0.31 -18.18 -7.54
C VAL A 114 0.08 -17.51 -6.19
N ILE A 115 -1.07 -16.88 -6.04
CA ILE A 115 -1.54 -16.28 -4.79
C ILE A 115 -2.68 -17.15 -4.26
N LYS A 116 -2.51 -17.72 -3.06
CA LYS A 116 -3.53 -18.52 -2.38
C LYS A 116 -3.94 -17.84 -1.09
N ALA A 117 -5.25 -17.73 -0.85
CA ALA A 117 -5.78 -17.17 0.38
C ALA A 117 -7.12 -17.79 0.76
N LYS A 118 -7.47 -17.72 2.05
CA LYS A 118 -8.77 -18.15 2.54
C LYS A 118 -9.87 -17.17 2.16
N THR A 119 -9.55 -15.86 2.14
CA THR A 119 -10.48 -14.77 1.85
C THR A 119 -9.97 -13.88 0.73
N ALA A 120 -10.84 -13.06 0.18
CA ALA A 120 -10.49 -12.03 -0.81
C ALA A 120 -9.51 -11.01 -0.23
N LYS A 121 -9.67 -10.63 1.04
CA LYS A 121 -8.76 -9.68 1.72
C LYS A 121 -7.34 -10.23 1.80
N GLY A 122 -7.18 -11.49 2.18
CA GLY A 122 -5.88 -12.17 2.17
C GLY A 122 -5.27 -12.25 0.77
N ALA A 123 -6.08 -12.55 -0.26
CA ALA A 123 -5.62 -12.59 -1.65
C ALA A 123 -5.16 -11.21 -2.14
N PHE A 124 -5.85 -10.15 -1.75
CA PHE A 124 -5.45 -8.77 -2.04
C PHE A 124 -4.10 -8.42 -1.42
N TYR A 125 -3.85 -8.82 -0.17
CA TYR A 125 -2.56 -8.60 0.48
C TYR A 125 -1.43 -9.43 -0.17
N GLY A 126 -1.73 -10.64 -0.62
CA GLY A 126 -0.79 -11.43 -1.42
C GLY A 126 -0.44 -10.76 -2.75
N MET A 127 -1.42 -10.15 -3.40
CA MET A 127 -1.22 -9.35 -4.61
C MET A 127 -0.34 -8.12 -4.33
N GLN A 128 -0.59 -7.38 -3.24
CA GLN A 128 0.25 -6.24 -2.85
C GLN A 128 1.70 -6.67 -2.59
N SER A 129 1.91 -7.82 -1.95
CA SER A 129 3.26 -8.35 -1.77
C SER A 129 3.95 -8.73 -3.08
N PHE A 130 3.22 -9.28 -4.05
CA PHE A 130 3.77 -9.54 -5.37
C PHE A 130 4.14 -8.23 -6.11
N MET A 131 3.31 -7.19 -6.01
CA MET A 131 3.63 -5.88 -6.60
C MET A 131 4.91 -5.29 -6.02
N GLN A 132 5.16 -5.45 -4.71
CA GLN A 132 6.40 -5.01 -4.06
C GLN A 132 7.64 -5.83 -4.44
N LEU A 133 7.49 -7.03 -5.02
CA LEU A 133 8.60 -7.81 -5.57
C LEU A 133 9.06 -7.33 -6.95
N LEU A 134 8.23 -6.57 -7.64
CA LEU A 134 8.56 -5.96 -8.93
C LEU A 134 9.38 -4.67 -8.70
N PRO A 135 10.11 -4.17 -9.71
CA PRO A 135 10.76 -2.87 -9.63
C PRO A 135 9.80 -1.77 -9.18
N ALA A 136 10.24 -0.83 -8.34
CA ALA A 136 9.40 0.21 -7.73
C ALA A 136 8.63 1.07 -8.76
N GLN A 137 9.13 1.15 -10.00
CA GLN A 137 8.47 1.80 -11.13
C GLN A 137 7.09 1.20 -11.45
N ILE A 138 6.75 0.02 -10.89
CA ILE A 138 5.41 -0.60 -11.03
C ILE A 138 4.30 0.27 -10.43
N GLU A 139 4.63 1.16 -9.51
CA GLU A 139 3.68 2.09 -8.90
C GLU A 139 3.42 3.35 -9.74
N SER A 140 4.11 3.50 -10.89
CA SER A 140 3.87 4.62 -11.80
C SER A 140 2.46 4.59 -12.39
N ALA A 141 1.81 5.75 -12.43
CA ALA A 141 0.52 5.92 -13.09
C ALA A 141 0.64 5.97 -14.62
N THR A 142 1.86 6.06 -15.15
CA THR A 142 2.13 6.12 -16.59
C THR A 142 3.25 5.13 -16.94
N ARG A 143 3.28 4.72 -18.21
CA ARG A 143 4.28 3.79 -18.72
C ARG A 143 5.71 4.27 -18.47
N VAL A 144 6.55 3.35 -18.00
CA VAL A 144 7.99 3.56 -17.78
C VAL A 144 8.76 2.62 -18.70
N ASP A 145 9.52 3.19 -19.61
CA ASP A 145 10.33 2.43 -20.57
C ASP A 145 11.69 2.03 -19.97
N GLY A 146 12.32 0.97 -20.54
CA GLY A 146 13.66 0.52 -20.16
C GLY A 146 13.73 -0.30 -18.86
N VAL A 147 12.61 -0.56 -18.20
CA VAL A 147 12.57 -1.36 -16.97
C VAL A 147 12.46 -2.85 -17.29
N LYS A 148 13.34 -3.65 -16.69
CA LYS A 148 13.22 -5.11 -16.71
C LYS A 148 12.26 -5.53 -15.60
N TRP A 149 11.03 -5.89 -15.94
CA TRP A 149 10.00 -6.27 -15.00
C TRP A 149 10.20 -7.70 -14.49
N VAL A 150 10.89 -7.83 -13.39
CA VAL A 150 11.27 -9.13 -12.80
C VAL A 150 10.94 -9.17 -11.32
N ALA A 151 10.59 -10.37 -10.84
CA ALA A 151 10.41 -10.66 -9.42
C ALA A 151 11.27 -11.86 -9.04
N GLN A 152 11.95 -11.80 -7.88
CA GLN A 152 12.72 -12.91 -7.34
C GLN A 152 11.82 -14.13 -7.09
N CYS A 153 12.26 -15.33 -7.49
CA CYS A 153 11.55 -16.58 -7.15
C CYS A 153 11.57 -16.79 -5.62
N CYS A 154 10.39 -17.05 -5.06
CA CYS A 154 10.23 -17.23 -3.62
C CYS A 154 8.94 -17.95 -3.26
N ASP A 155 8.86 -18.41 -2.02
CA ASP A 155 7.62 -18.87 -1.36
C ASP A 155 7.45 -18.07 -0.07
N ILE A 156 6.34 -17.36 0.02
CA ILE A 156 5.99 -16.47 1.13
C ILE A 156 4.70 -16.98 1.78
N LEU A 157 4.74 -17.18 3.09
CA LEU A 157 3.56 -17.37 3.92
C LEU A 157 3.47 -16.20 4.88
N ASP A 158 2.37 -15.46 4.81
CA ASP A 158 2.19 -14.26 5.60
C ASP A 158 0.77 -14.13 6.15
N ALA A 159 0.68 -13.47 7.29
CA ALA A 159 -0.57 -13.05 7.91
C ALA A 159 -0.27 -11.87 8.84
N PRO A 160 -1.17 -10.89 8.95
CA PRO A 160 -0.93 -9.76 9.83
C PRO A 160 -0.89 -10.20 11.30
N ARG A 161 0.03 -9.63 12.06
CA ARG A 161 0.17 -9.84 13.51
C ARG A 161 -0.99 -9.20 14.30
N PHE A 162 -1.48 -8.06 13.82
CA PHE A 162 -2.56 -7.29 14.44
C PHE A 162 -3.77 -7.20 13.51
N GLY A 163 -4.96 -7.43 14.03
CA GLY A 163 -6.21 -7.30 13.28
C GLY A 163 -6.54 -5.85 12.94
N TYR A 164 -6.25 -4.91 13.83
CA TYR A 164 -6.40 -3.47 13.60
C TYR A 164 -5.06 -2.86 13.19
N ARG A 165 -5.02 -2.24 12.01
CA ARG A 165 -3.87 -1.51 11.46
C ARG A 165 -4.37 -0.20 10.90
N GLY A 166 -4.48 0.79 11.80
CA GLY A 166 -5.11 2.06 11.52
C GLY A 166 -4.13 3.15 11.09
N PHE A 167 -4.64 4.06 10.29
CA PHE A 167 -4.03 5.33 9.96
C PHE A 167 -5.02 6.46 10.24
N HIS A 168 -4.60 7.46 11.01
CA HIS A 168 -5.40 8.64 11.32
C HIS A 168 -5.13 9.75 10.29
N LEU A 169 -6.18 10.25 9.66
CA LEU A 169 -6.12 11.34 8.69
C LEU A 169 -6.93 12.53 9.20
N ASP A 170 -6.27 13.68 9.31
CA ASP A 170 -6.87 14.93 9.78
C ASP A 170 -6.99 15.97 8.65
N PRO A 171 -8.12 16.04 7.95
CA PRO A 171 -8.41 17.11 7.01
C PRO A 171 -8.93 18.40 7.67
N CYS A 172 -9.10 18.41 8.99
CA CYS A 172 -9.72 19.53 9.68
C CYS A 172 -8.76 20.69 9.85
N ARG A 173 -7.54 20.41 10.32
CA ARG A 173 -6.49 21.43 10.45
C ARG A 173 -6.05 21.94 9.09
N HIS A 174 -5.92 21.03 8.10
CA HIS A 174 -5.68 21.39 6.70
C HIS A 174 -6.56 20.54 5.79
N PHE A 175 -7.39 21.19 4.97
CA PHE A 175 -8.31 20.48 4.10
C PHE A 175 -7.54 19.65 3.04
N ILE A 176 -7.93 18.40 2.90
CA ILE A 176 -7.33 17.44 1.98
C ILE A 176 -8.37 17.12 0.89
N SER A 177 -8.02 17.30 -0.38
CA SER A 177 -8.95 16.99 -1.48
C SER A 177 -9.28 15.49 -1.56
N VAL A 178 -10.41 15.15 -2.17
CA VAL A 178 -10.84 13.76 -2.37
C VAL A 178 -9.76 12.94 -3.08
N GLU A 179 -9.09 13.53 -4.07
CA GLU A 179 -8.01 12.89 -4.82
C GLU A 179 -6.81 12.56 -3.92
N ASN A 180 -6.47 13.45 -2.99
CA ASN A 180 -5.37 13.22 -2.06
C ASN A 180 -5.74 12.19 -0.97
N VAL A 181 -7.01 12.16 -0.52
CA VAL A 181 -7.52 11.09 0.34
C VAL A 181 -7.42 9.74 -0.37
N LYS A 182 -7.76 9.65 -1.65
CA LYS A 182 -7.61 8.43 -2.46
C LYS A 182 -6.16 7.99 -2.59
N LYS A 183 -5.22 8.92 -2.81
CA LYS A 183 -3.78 8.62 -2.82
C LYS A 183 -3.32 8.05 -1.47
N GLN A 184 -3.82 8.61 -0.36
CA GLN A 184 -3.53 8.07 0.97
C GLN A 184 -4.07 6.65 1.13
N LEU A 185 -5.28 6.37 0.65
CA LEU A 185 -5.86 5.02 0.65
C LEU A 185 -5.06 4.04 -0.22
N ASP A 186 -4.49 4.49 -1.36
CA ASP A 186 -3.59 3.67 -2.17
C ASP A 186 -2.32 3.29 -1.40
N LEU A 187 -1.68 4.24 -0.74
CA LEU A 187 -0.50 3.99 0.11
C LEU A 187 -0.85 3.04 1.27
N MET A 188 -1.96 3.28 1.97
CA MET A 188 -2.44 2.39 3.03
C MET A 188 -2.61 0.96 2.53
N SER A 189 -3.22 0.78 1.35
CA SER A 189 -3.45 -0.54 0.77
C SER A 189 -2.15 -1.27 0.40
N MET A 190 -1.15 -0.54 -0.12
CA MET A 190 0.17 -1.06 -0.45
C MET A 190 0.85 -1.66 0.78
N PHE A 191 0.73 -1.00 1.93
CA PHE A 191 1.30 -1.44 3.20
C PHE A 191 0.34 -2.28 4.06
N LYS A 192 -0.78 -2.74 3.50
CA LYS A 192 -1.75 -3.63 4.17
C LYS A 192 -2.39 -3.01 5.42
N VAL A 193 -2.44 -1.69 5.51
CA VAL A 193 -3.21 -0.94 6.52
C VAL A 193 -4.69 -1.10 6.17
N ASN A 194 -5.53 -1.45 7.15
CA ASN A 194 -6.91 -1.86 6.90
C ASN A 194 -7.98 -0.94 7.51
N THR A 195 -7.57 0.14 8.15
CA THR A 195 -8.50 1.06 8.81
C THR A 195 -8.04 2.50 8.63
N MET A 196 -8.90 3.37 8.11
CA MET A 196 -8.71 4.81 8.09
C MET A 196 -9.59 5.44 9.17
N HIS A 197 -8.96 6.04 10.17
CA HIS A 197 -9.61 6.89 11.15
C HIS A 197 -9.68 8.30 10.55
N PHE A 198 -10.88 8.76 10.18
CA PHE A 198 -11.09 9.98 9.42
C PHE A 198 -11.65 11.06 10.32
N HIS A 199 -10.78 11.98 10.74
CA HIS A 199 -11.10 13.06 11.67
C HIS A 199 -11.77 14.23 10.95
N LEU A 200 -13.09 14.34 11.08
CA LEU A 200 -13.91 15.19 10.21
C LEU A 200 -14.42 16.45 10.88
N THR A 201 -14.16 16.63 12.19
CA THR A 201 -14.64 17.79 12.96
C THR A 201 -13.57 18.31 13.90
N GLU A 202 -13.34 19.63 13.89
CA GLU A 202 -12.30 20.28 14.69
C GLU A 202 -12.63 21.77 14.87
N ASP A 203 -11.84 22.45 15.70
CA ASP A 203 -11.94 23.88 15.93
C ASP A 203 -11.67 24.67 14.63
N GLN A 204 -10.73 24.23 13.81
CA GLN A 204 -10.31 24.90 12.57
C GLN A 204 -11.23 24.60 11.38
N GLY A 205 -12.14 23.66 11.50
CA GLY A 205 -13.07 23.38 10.42
C GLY A 205 -13.91 22.12 10.59
N TRP A 206 -15.15 22.23 10.16
CA TRP A 206 -16.08 21.13 10.00
C TRP A 206 -16.05 20.60 8.57
N ARG A 207 -15.73 19.33 8.35
CA ARG A 207 -15.41 18.80 7.02
C ARG A 207 -16.42 17.84 6.42
N ILE A 208 -17.49 17.48 7.14
CA ILE A 208 -18.53 16.58 6.64
C ILE A 208 -19.86 17.28 6.47
N GLU A 209 -20.50 17.18 5.31
CA GLU A 209 -21.81 17.73 5.06
C GLU A 209 -22.88 17.01 5.89
N ILE A 210 -23.68 17.79 6.64
CA ILE A 210 -24.90 17.32 7.29
C ILE A 210 -26.08 18.17 6.76
N LYS A 211 -26.86 17.61 5.84
CA LYS A 211 -27.94 18.36 5.14
C LYS A 211 -28.95 18.99 6.09
N LYS A 212 -29.18 18.39 7.26
CA LYS A 212 -30.04 18.94 8.31
C LYS A 212 -29.46 20.18 8.99
N TYR A 213 -28.14 20.32 8.97
CA TYR A 213 -27.41 21.43 9.61
C TYR A 213 -26.47 22.12 8.64
N PRO A 214 -27.00 22.85 7.62
CA PRO A 214 -26.19 23.35 6.50
C PRO A 214 -25.12 24.38 6.89
N LYS A 215 -25.30 25.10 7.99
CA LYS A 215 -24.31 26.06 8.49
C LYS A 215 -23.02 25.40 8.97
N LEU A 216 -23.04 24.11 9.32
CA LEU A 216 -21.80 23.37 9.67
C LEU A 216 -20.77 23.42 8.53
N THR A 217 -21.23 23.41 7.28
CA THR A 217 -20.34 23.52 6.10
C THR A 217 -20.30 24.92 5.49
N SER A 218 -21.43 25.66 5.45
CA SER A 218 -21.41 27.02 4.86
C SER A 218 -20.69 28.06 5.72
N VAL A 219 -20.56 27.84 7.03
CA VAL A 219 -19.84 28.68 8.00
C VAL A 219 -18.67 27.93 8.60
N GLY A 220 -18.94 26.77 9.19
CA GLY A 220 -17.95 26.02 9.97
C GLY A 220 -16.82 25.38 9.15
N SER A 221 -16.90 25.32 7.81
CA SER A 221 -15.83 24.77 6.98
C SER A 221 -14.80 25.79 6.51
N ILE A 222 -15.04 27.09 6.78
CA ILE A 222 -14.21 28.21 6.28
C ILE A 222 -13.67 29.00 7.47
N ARG A 223 -12.39 29.27 7.50
CA ARG A 223 -11.75 30.15 8.48
C ARG A 223 -10.98 31.27 7.79
N THR A 224 -10.65 32.32 8.56
CA THR A 224 -9.76 33.38 8.12
C THR A 224 -8.35 33.08 8.60
N GLU A 225 -7.39 33.05 7.68
CA GLU A 225 -5.96 32.89 7.98
C GLU A 225 -5.37 34.20 8.52
N GLY A 226 -4.14 34.13 9.04
CA GLY A 226 -3.43 35.28 9.63
C GLY A 226 -3.14 36.42 8.65
N ASP A 227 -3.14 36.17 7.34
CA ASP A 227 -3.00 37.14 6.27
C ASP A 227 -4.34 37.74 5.77
N GLY A 228 -5.45 37.32 6.37
CA GLY A 228 -6.81 37.73 6.00
C GLY A 228 -7.44 36.92 4.87
N SER A 229 -6.73 35.95 4.29
CA SER A 229 -7.30 35.05 3.28
C SER A 229 -8.31 34.07 3.88
N LEU A 230 -9.26 33.61 3.04
CA LEU A 230 -10.19 32.56 3.43
C LEU A 230 -9.62 31.19 3.06
N TYR A 231 -9.65 30.28 4.01
CA TYR A 231 -9.20 28.90 3.84
C TYR A 231 -10.25 27.91 4.32
N GLY A 232 -10.46 26.83 3.57
CA GLY A 232 -11.36 25.79 4.00
C GLY A 232 -11.77 24.83 2.90
N GLY A 233 -12.83 24.08 3.19
CA GLY A 233 -13.42 23.07 2.33
C GLY A 233 -14.15 22.03 3.16
N PHE A 234 -14.97 21.23 2.50
CA PHE A 234 -15.68 20.13 3.12
C PHE A 234 -15.95 19.04 2.08
N TYR A 235 -16.37 17.88 2.56
CA TYR A 235 -16.82 16.77 1.71
C TYR A 235 -18.35 16.73 1.71
N THR A 236 -18.93 16.65 0.52
CA THR A 236 -20.36 16.35 0.38
C THR A 236 -20.63 14.90 0.77
N GLN A 237 -21.89 14.55 1.02
CA GLN A 237 -22.25 13.15 1.32
C GLN A 237 -21.88 12.21 0.18
N GLU A 238 -22.00 12.67 -1.07
CA GLU A 238 -21.64 11.93 -2.27
C GLU A 238 -20.10 11.70 -2.31
N GLN A 239 -19.31 12.69 -1.95
CA GLN A 239 -17.83 12.57 -1.88
C GLN A 239 -17.40 11.63 -0.73
N ILE A 240 -18.05 11.68 0.42
CA ILE A 240 -17.80 10.71 1.50
C ILE A 240 -18.12 9.29 1.04
N LYS A 241 -19.27 9.11 0.37
CA LYS A 241 -19.62 7.81 -0.21
C LYS A 241 -18.58 7.33 -1.21
N GLU A 242 -18.09 8.21 -2.08
CA GLU A 242 -17.03 7.91 -3.04
C GLU A 242 -15.73 7.45 -2.34
N ILE A 243 -15.32 8.13 -1.27
CA ILE A 243 -14.15 7.77 -0.45
C ILE A 243 -14.35 6.38 0.17
N VAL A 244 -15.52 6.12 0.76
CA VAL A 244 -15.85 4.83 1.38
C VAL A 244 -15.85 3.69 0.36
N ASP A 245 -16.48 3.90 -0.80
CA ASP A 245 -16.50 2.92 -1.89
C ASP A 245 -15.09 2.64 -2.45
N TYR A 246 -14.25 3.67 -2.52
CA TYR A 246 -12.85 3.55 -2.95
C TYR A 246 -11.99 2.78 -1.94
N ALA A 247 -12.18 3.05 -0.65
CA ALA A 247 -11.54 2.33 0.45
C ALA A 247 -11.96 0.85 0.49
N ALA A 248 -13.26 0.58 0.34
CA ALA A 248 -13.81 -0.78 0.36
C ALA A 248 -13.19 -1.67 -0.72
N LYS A 249 -12.93 -1.15 -1.93
CA LYS A 249 -12.23 -1.85 -3.02
C LYS A 249 -10.78 -2.20 -2.67
N ARG A 250 -10.22 -1.61 -1.61
CA ARG A 250 -8.86 -1.83 -1.06
C ARG A 250 -8.88 -2.56 0.26
N TYR A 251 -10.06 -3.05 0.68
CA TYR A 251 -10.26 -3.73 1.96
C TYR A 251 -9.91 -2.86 3.17
N ILE A 252 -10.13 -1.53 3.04
CA ILE A 252 -9.93 -0.55 4.11
C ILE A 252 -11.30 -0.13 4.65
N THR A 253 -11.48 -0.22 5.97
CA THR A 253 -12.64 0.32 6.68
C THR A 253 -12.39 1.79 6.98
N VAL A 254 -13.38 2.64 6.69
CA VAL A 254 -13.36 4.05 7.08
C VAL A 254 -14.15 4.22 8.36
N ILE A 255 -13.52 4.77 9.40
CA ILE A 255 -14.15 5.15 10.67
C ILE A 255 -14.23 6.67 10.69
N PRO A 256 -15.41 7.26 10.45
CA PRO A 256 -15.59 8.70 10.58
C PRO A 256 -15.59 9.09 12.04
N GLU A 257 -14.87 10.14 12.40
CA GLU A 257 -14.86 10.72 13.72
C GLU A 257 -15.60 12.05 13.74
N ILE A 258 -16.53 12.18 14.69
CA ILE A 258 -17.25 13.41 15.01
C ILE A 258 -17.05 13.65 16.50
N ASP A 259 -16.23 14.64 16.85
CA ASP A 259 -15.84 14.94 18.22
C ASP A 259 -16.83 15.83 18.93
N LEU A 260 -17.15 15.48 20.19
CA LEU A 260 -18.02 16.19 21.11
C LEU A 260 -17.63 15.87 22.56
N PRO A 261 -17.65 16.84 23.49
CA PRO A 261 -17.87 18.29 23.35
C PRO A 261 -16.59 19.07 23.01
N GLY A 262 -15.43 18.43 22.96
CA GLY A 262 -14.16 19.03 22.50
C GLY A 262 -14.15 19.21 20.97
N HIS A 263 -13.22 20.00 20.47
CA HIS A 263 -13.00 20.20 19.03
C HIS A 263 -14.24 20.72 18.29
N MET A 264 -15.01 21.64 18.91
CA MET A 264 -16.31 22.08 18.43
C MET A 264 -16.40 23.55 18.02
N MET A 265 -15.32 24.29 17.98
CA MET A 265 -15.38 25.73 17.63
C MET A 265 -16.02 25.97 16.28
N ALA A 266 -15.75 25.13 15.28
CA ALA A 266 -16.40 25.23 13.97
C ALA A 266 -17.92 25.06 14.06
N ALA A 267 -18.40 24.11 14.85
CA ALA A 267 -19.83 23.90 15.06
C ALA A 267 -20.46 25.05 15.88
N ILE A 268 -19.78 25.53 16.91
CA ILE A 268 -20.23 26.67 17.75
C ILE A 268 -20.29 27.96 16.91
N SER A 269 -19.32 28.19 16.03
CA SER A 269 -19.36 29.35 15.11
C SER A 269 -20.55 29.29 14.17
N ALA A 270 -20.93 28.09 13.71
CA ALA A 270 -22.09 27.87 12.86
C ALA A 270 -23.44 27.96 13.62
N TYR A 271 -23.44 27.48 14.88
CA TYR A 271 -24.63 27.37 15.74
C TYR A 271 -24.29 27.80 17.18
N PRO A 272 -24.29 29.12 17.47
CA PRO A 272 -23.84 29.67 18.76
C PRO A 272 -24.55 29.10 20.00
N TYR A 273 -25.79 28.64 19.87
CA TYR A 273 -26.53 28.02 20.97
C TYR A 273 -25.88 26.72 21.51
N LEU A 274 -24.92 26.16 20.80
CA LEU A 274 -24.10 25.02 21.24
C LEU A 274 -23.04 25.42 22.28
N SER A 275 -22.71 26.70 22.40
CA SER A 275 -21.81 27.20 23.45
C SER A 275 -22.52 27.37 24.79
N CYS A 276 -21.73 27.33 25.89
CA CYS A 276 -22.26 27.53 27.22
C CYS A 276 -22.92 28.90 27.43
N LYS A 277 -22.55 29.93 26.69
CA LYS A 277 -23.01 31.30 26.80
C LYS A 277 -23.91 31.76 25.64
N GLY A 278 -24.03 30.95 24.56
CA GLY A 278 -24.70 31.34 23.35
C GLY A 278 -24.01 32.44 22.54
N GLU A 279 -22.73 32.69 22.79
CA GLU A 279 -21.94 33.75 22.14
C GLU A 279 -21.49 33.31 20.72
N GLN A 280 -21.44 34.29 19.80
CA GLN A 280 -20.91 34.09 18.47
C GLN A 280 -19.37 34.07 18.47
N TRP A 281 -18.78 33.06 17.86
CA TRP A 281 -17.34 32.92 17.69
C TRP A 281 -16.98 32.94 16.20
N SER A 282 -15.81 33.46 15.86
CA SER A 282 -15.26 33.42 14.51
C SER A 282 -14.11 32.40 14.44
N LEU A 283 -14.06 31.63 13.36
CA LEU A 283 -12.93 30.72 13.10
C LEU A 283 -11.71 31.52 12.63
N ARG A 284 -10.58 31.30 13.27
CA ARG A 284 -9.26 31.87 12.91
C ARG A 284 -8.23 30.77 12.82
#